data_9cc47cdf386f90e9785838fc5068d81a
#
_entry.id   9cc47cdf386f90e9785838fc5068d81a
#
_cell.length_a   1.000
_cell.length_b   1.000
_cell.length_c   1.000
_cell.angle_alpha   90.00
_cell.angle_beta   90.00
_cell.angle_gamma   90.00
#
_symmetry.space_group_name_H-M   'P 1'
#
loop_
_entity.id
_entity.type
_entity.pdbx_description
1 polymer ?
#
loop_
_entity_poly.entity_id
_entity_poly.type
_entity_poly.pdbx_seq_one_letter_code
_entity_poly.pdbx_strand_id
1 'polypeptide(L)' 'NRNGLLADISKALTEKNIDIMSMNTRTNRQGLATLQTTFEISDREELNRIIDKIRGIESVIDIERTTG' A
#
# COMPACT_ATOMS: atom_id res chain seq x y z
N ASN A 1 -2.06 12.87 7.63
CA ASN A 1 -3.20 13.17 6.75
C ASN A 1 -3.47 11.98 5.83
N ARG A 2 -4.67 11.43 5.93
CA ARG A 2 -5.05 10.24 5.18
C ARG A 2 -5.01 10.42 3.68
N ASN A 3 -5.41 11.58 3.20
CA ASN A 3 -5.43 11.83 1.76
C ASN A 3 -4.00 11.85 1.21
N GLY A 4 -3.08 12.40 1.97
CA GLY A 4 -1.68 12.40 1.59
C GLY A 4 -1.10 11.00 1.57
N LEU A 5 -1.48 10.17 2.55
CA LEU A 5 -1.00 8.79 2.62
C LEU A 5 -1.47 7.97 1.43
N LEU A 6 -2.75 8.08 1.06
CA LEU A 6 -3.27 7.39 -0.11
C LEU A 6 -2.55 7.81 -1.38
N ALA A 7 -2.32 9.11 -1.54
CA ALA A 7 -1.60 9.64 -2.69
C ALA A 7 -0.18 9.10 -2.75
N ASP A 8 0.49 9.06 -1.60
CA ASP A 8 1.88 8.58 -1.52
C ASP A 8 1.98 7.11 -1.89
N ILE A 9 1.07 6.28 -1.39
CA ILE A 9 1.05 4.85 -1.70
C ILE A 9 0.74 4.63 -3.18
N SER A 10 -0.25 5.31 -3.72
CA SER A 10 -0.60 5.20 -5.13
C SER A 10 0.56 5.61 -6.02
N LYS A 11 1.25 6.68 -5.65
CA LYS A 11 2.42 7.16 -6.38
C LYS A 11 3.53 6.12 -6.36
N ALA A 12 3.78 5.52 -5.19
CA ALA A 12 4.82 4.50 -5.06
C ALA A 12 4.55 3.31 -5.97
N LEU A 13 3.31 2.86 -6.05
CA LEU A 13 2.93 1.74 -6.91
C LEU A 13 3.03 2.12 -8.39
N THR A 14 2.58 3.31 -8.73
CA THR A 14 2.62 3.80 -10.11
C THR A 14 4.06 3.94 -10.62
N GLU A 15 4.96 4.43 -9.78
CA GLU A 15 6.38 4.55 -10.15
C GLU A 15 7.03 3.22 -10.47
N LYS A 16 6.50 2.14 -9.93
CA LYS A 16 7.00 0.79 -10.20
C LYS A 16 6.24 0.12 -11.35
N ASN A 17 5.38 0.86 -12.06
CA ASN A 17 4.57 0.36 -13.15
C ASN A 17 3.64 -0.77 -12.72
N ILE A 18 3.10 -0.65 -11.52
CA ILE A 18 2.18 -1.64 -10.98
C ILE A 18 0.75 -1.18 -11.18
N ASP A 19 -0.05 -2.03 -11.80
CA ASP A 19 -1.46 -1.75 -11.99
C ASP A 19 -2.24 -2.14 -10.75
N ILE A 20 -2.88 -1.17 -10.13
CA ILE A 20 -3.72 -1.42 -8.97
C ILE A 20 -5.06 -1.96 -9.43
N MET A 21 -5.40 -3.15 -9.00
CA MET A 21 -6.65 -3.81 -9.38
C MET A 21 -7.81 -3.36 -8.48
N SER A 22 -7.52 -3.15 -7.21
CA SER A 22 -8.52 -2.65 -6.28
C SER A 22 -7.86 -1.96 -5.11
N MET A 23 -8.59 -1.05 -4.48
CA MET A 23 -8.11 -0.34 -3.31
C MET A 23 -9.30 0.01 -2.42
N ASN A 24 -9.26 -0.44 -1.18
CA ASN A 24 -10.30 -0.17 -0.19
C ASN A 24 -9.69 0.41 1.07
N THR A 25 -10.41 1.32 1.69
CA THR A 25 -9.97 1.94 2.92
C THR A 25 -11.02 1.75 4.00
N ARG A 26 -10.58 1.39 5.19
CA ARG A 26 -11.45 1.25 6.35
C ARG A 26 -10.83 2.00 7.51
N THR A 27 -11.66 2.67 8.29
CA THR A 27 -11.21 3.40 9.47
C THR A 27 -11.92 2.85 10.70
N ASN A 28 -11.16 2.59 11.76
CA ASN A 28 -11.75 2.14 13.02
C ASN A 28 -12.01 3.32 13.96
N ARG A 29 -12.54 3.03 15.14
CA ARG A 29 -12.89 4.05 16.13
C ARG A 29 -11.68 4.80 16.69
N GLN A 30 -10.53 4.17 16.68
CA GLN A 30 -9.30 4.79 17.15
C GLN A 30 -8.67 5.72 16.13
N GLY A 31 -9.28 5.84 14.95
CA GLY A 31 -8.74 6.68 13.90
C GLY A 31 -7.68 6.02 13.05
N LEU A 32 -7.44 4.73 13.25
CA LEU A 32 -6.51 3.97 12.42
C LEU A 32 -7.19 3.56 11.12
N ALA A 33 -6.48 3.73 10.03
CA ALA A 33 -6.97 3.36 8.72
C ALA A 33 -6.27 2.10 8.23
N THR A 34 -7.06 1.20 7.66
CA THR A 34 -6.54 0.03 6.96
C THR A 34 -6.76 0.23 5.48
N LEU A 35 -5.68 0.16 4.73
CA LEU A 35 -5.72 0.24 3.27
C LEU A 35 -5.49 -1.15 2.70
N GLN A 36 -6.49 -1.67 2.01
CA GLN A 36 -6.38 -2.96 1.35
C GLN A 36 -6.19 -2.73 -0.15
N THR A 37 -5.07 -3.16 -0.67
CA THR A 37 -4.71 -2.95 -2.07
C THR A 37 -4.41 -4.28 -2.72
N THR A 38 -5.02 -4.51 -3.88
CA THR A 38 -4.78 -5.72 -4.67
C THR A 38 -4.09 -5.34 -5.97
N PHE A 39 -3.02 -6.03 -6.28
CA PHE A 39 -2.27 -5.81 -7.52
C PHE A 39 -1.52 -7.07 -7.89
N GLU A 40 -1.10 -7.15 -9.15
CA GLU A 40 -0.30 -8.26 -9.64
C GLU A 40 1.17 -7.90 -9.63
N ILE A 41 2.01 -8.87 -9.34
CA ILE A 41 3.47 -8.70 -9.36
C ILE A 41 4.11 -9.81 -10.19
N SER A 42 5.29 -9.51 -10.74
CA SER A 42 6.02 -10.47 -11.56
C SER A 42 6.81 -11.46 -10.73
N ASP A 43 7.36 -11.00 -9.62
CA ASP A 43 8.18 -11.85 -8.76
C ASP A 43 8.21 -11.31 -7.33
N ARG A 44 8.78 -12.13 -6.43
CA ARG A 44 8.81 -11.81 -5.01
C ARG A 44 9.72 -10.62 -4.69
N GLU A 45 10.79 -10.46 -5.44
CA GLU A 45 11.70 -9.33 -5.21
C GLU A 45 11.02 -8.01 -5.49
N GLU A 46 10.19 -7.96 -6.52
CA GLU A 46 9.41 -6.79 -6.84
C GLU A 46 8.48 -6.44 -5.68
N LEU A 47 7.80 -7.44 -5.12
CA LEU A 47 6.93 -7.24 -3.97
C LEU A 47 7.71 -6.68 -2.77
N ASN A 48 8.88 -7.25 -2.49
CA ASN A 48 9.70 -6.80 -1.36
C ASN A 48 10.12 -5.33 -1.53
N ARG A 49 10.49 -4.93 -2.73
CA ARG A 49 10.87 -3.54 -3.01
C ARG A 49 9.69 -2.59 -2.80
N ILE A 50 8.50 -3.02 -3.21
CA ILE A 50 7.29 -2.21 -3.02
C ILE A 50 6.99 -2.05 -1.54
N ILE A 51 7.04 -3.14 -0.78
CA ILE A 51 6.79 -3.12 0.66
C ILE A 51 7.79 -2.21 1.36
N ASP A 52 9.06 -2.30 1.02
CA ASP A 52 10.08 -1.46 1.63
C ASP A 52 9.83 0.02 1.33
N LYS A 53 9.42 0.33 0.11
CA LYS A 53 9.13 1.71 -0.27
C LYS A 53 7.94 2.26 0.51
N ILE A 54 6.90 1.46 0.68
CA ILE A 54 5.71 1.87 1.42
C ILE A 54 6.04 2.03 2.91
N ARG A 55 6.86 1.15 3.46
CA ARG A 55 7.28 1.28 4.87
C ARG A 55 8.07 2.55 5.14
N GLY A 56 8.70 3.10 4.13
CA GLY A 56 9.40 4.36 4.24
C GLY A 56 8.48 5.57 4.36
N ILE A 57 7.19 5.40 4.13
CA ILE A 57 6.21 6.47 4.30
C ILE A 57 5.91 6.64 5.78
N GLU A 58 6.07 7.85 6.28
CA GLU A 58 6.05 8.15 7.70
C GLU A 58 4.81 7.67 8.44
N SER A 59 3.66 7.74 7.81
CA SER A 59 2.40 7.40 8.47
C SER A 59 2.07 5.92 8.47
N VAL A 60 2.86 5.09 7.80
CA VAL A 60 2.60 3.66 7.73
C VAL A 60 3.12 2.99 9.00
N ILE A 61 2.22 2.31 9.72
CA ILE A 61 2.55 1.63 10.98
C ILE A 61 2.94 0.19 10.72
N ASP A 62 2.19 -0.50 9.87
CA ASP A 62 2.44 -1.91 9.61
C ASP A 62 1.92 -2.29 8.24
N ILE A 63 2.52 -3.32 7.68
CA ILE A 63 2.11 -3.86 6.38
C ILE A 63 1.95 -5.36 6.52
N GLU A 64 0.80 -5.86 6.13
CA GLU A 64 0.54 -7.28 6.09
C GLU A 64 0.30 -7.71 4.65
N ARG A 65 0.77 -8.88 4.32
CA ARG A 65 0.54 -9.49 3.03
C ARG A 65 -0.56 -10.52 3.14
N THR A 66 -1.55 -10.44 2.25
CA THR A 66 -2.58 -11.46 2.18
C THR A 66 -2.53 -12.12 0.81
N THR A 67 -2.84 -13.41 0.76
CA THR A 67 -2.97 -14.15 -0.48
C THR A 67 -4.43 -14.54 -0.63
N GLY A 68 -4.98 -14.23 -1.77
CA GLY A 68 -6.40 -14.43 -1.88
C GLY A 68 -6.85 -15.33 -2.96
#